data_16237f4829a5b2a68ce11d3a0a29fc4f
#
_entry.id   16237f4829a5b2a68ce11d3a0a29fc4f
#
_cell.length_a   1.000
_cell.length_b   1.000
_cell.length_c   1.000
_cell.angle_alpha   90.00
_cell.angle_beta   90.00
_cell.angle_gamma   90.00
#
_symmetry.space_group_name_H-M   'P 1'
#
loop_
_entity.id
_entity.type
_entity.pdbx_description
1 polymer ?
#
loop_
_entity_poly.entity_id
_entity_poly.type
_entity_poly.pdbx_seq_one_letter_code
_entity_poly.pdbx_strand_id
1 'polypeptide(L)'
;MEIHLDNYLPEYPSFVSGIRRAPDRGYSLTPAQTETALMNALRYIPVELHEKLAPEFMEELLTRGRIYGYRYRPQGDLKAKPISEYKGKCIEGKAFQVMIDNNLCFDIALYPYELVTYGETGQVCQNWMQYRLIKKYLEELTEEQTLVIESGHPLGLFHSKPDAPRVIITNSMMVGMFDNQKDWHIAAQMGVANYGQMTAGGWMYIGPQGIVHGTFNTLLNAGRKKLGIPQDKDLRGYLFVSSGLGGMSGAQPKAAVIAGAASIIAEVDASRIETRRCQGWVQYVTDDMGKAFSLADEAIRKKEPISIAFHGNIVDLLEYADKQGLSIDLLSDQTSCHAVYEGGYCPVGVTFEERTELLAHHREDFCALVDKTLKRHFEVIKRLVARGTYFFDYGNSFMKAIYDAGIHEISRNGVD
;
A
#
# COMPACT_ATOMS: atom_id res chain seq x y z
N MET A 1 8.24 -28.50 -16.77
CA MET A 1 8.95 -29.02 -15.58
C MET A 1 8.20 -28.46 -14.38
N GLU A 2 7.67 -29.35 -13.56
CA GLU A 2 6.98 -28.95 -12.34
C GLU A 2 8.04 -28.71 -11.25
N ILE A 3 8.06 -27.50 -10.68
CA ILE A 3 9.03 -27.10 -9.66
C ILE A 3 8.35 -27.18 -8.30
N HIS A 4 8.91 -27.97 -7.41
CA HIS A 4 8.43 -28.15 -6.04
C HIS A 4 9.39 -27.57 -5.03
N LEU A 5 8.92 -27.35 -3.80
CA LEU A 5 9.76 -27.03 -2.66
C LEU A 5 10.59 -28.24 -2.26
N ASP A 6 11.73 -27.97 -1.63
CA ASP A 6 12.63 -29.02 -1.16
C ASP A 6 11.98 -29.82 -0.02
N ASN A 7 12.30 -31.13 0.06
CA ASN A 7 11.79 -32.01 1.12
C ASN A 7 12.61 -31.86 2.41
N TYR A 8 12.62 -30.64 2.96
CA TYR A 8 13.13 -30.38 4.31
C TYR A 8 12.25 -29.34 5.00
N LEU A 9 12.16 -29.42 6.32
CA LEU A 9 11.45 -28.47 7.14
C LEU A 9 12.42 -27.36 7.58
N PRO A 10 12.27 -26.10 7.07
CA PRO A 10 13.13 -25.00 7.53
C PRO A 10 12.97 -24.74 9.04
N GLU A 11 14.00 -24.15 9.65
CA GLU A 11 13.85 -23.59 10.99
C GLU A 11 12.87 -22.41 11.00
N TYR A 12 12.07 -22.31 12.07
CA TYR A 12 11.15 -21.18 12.21
C TYR A 12 11.96 -19.88 12.35
N PRO A 13 11.66 -18.82 11.59
CA PRO A 13 12.46 -17.61 11.60
C PRO A 13 12.30 -16.84 12.91
N SER A 14 13.37 -16.19 13.36
CA SER A 14 13.30 -15.19 14.41
C SER A 14 12.78 -13.86 13.84
N PHE A 15 11.89 -13.19 14.57
CA PHE A 15 11.42 -11.85 14.23
C PHE A 15 12.33 -10.80 14.88
N VAL A 16 12.88 -9.91 14.05
CA VAL A 16 13.74 -8.82 14.52
C VAL A 16 12.89 -7.76 15.22
N SER A 17 13.29 -7.40 16.42
CA SER A 17 12.59 -6.34 17.19
C SER A 17 12.63 -5.00 16.45
N GLY A 18 11.52 -4.25 16.51
CA GLY A 18 11.39 -2.93 15.85
C GLY A 18 11.03 -3.01 14.36
N ILE A 19 11.01 -4.20 13.76
CA ILE A 19 10.49 -4.35 12.38
C ILE A 19 8.97 -4.46 12.42
N ARG A 20 8.31 -3.66 11.60
CA ARG A 20 6.84 -3.59 11.54
C ARG A 20 6.22 -4.92 11.13
N ARG A 21 5.08 -5.20 11.73
CA ARG A 21 4.23 -6.35 11.43
C ARG A 21 2.89 -5.86 10.90
N ALA A 22 2.30 -6.57 9.95
CA ALA A 22 0.94 -6.28 9.52
C ALA A 22 -0.05 -6.45 10.69
N PRO A 23 -1.10 -5.63 10.75
CA PRO A 23 -2.17 -5.85 11.74
C PRO A 23 -2.86 -7.19 11.51
N ASP A 24 -3.36 -7.78 12.57
CA ASP A 24 -4.22 -8.95 12.48
C ASP A 24 -5.55 -8.54 11.85
N ARG A 25 -6.08 -9.37 10.94
CA ARG A 25 -7.25 -9.02 10.13
C ARG A 25 -8.50 -9.84 10.46
N GLY A 26 -8.39 -10.66 11.49
CA GLY A 26 -9.46 -11.54 11.93
C GLY A 26 -9.68 -12.75 11.01
N TYR A 27 -10.34 -13.75 11.52
CA TYR A 27 -10.69 -14.98 10.83
C TYR A 27 -12.21 -15.04 10.60
N SER A 28 -12.64 -15.28 9.35
CA SER A 28 -14.05 -15.25 8.97
C SER A 28 -14.47 -16.37 8.00
N LEU A 29 -13.63 -17.40 7.83
CA LEU A 29 -13.88 -18.49 6.90
C LEU A 29 -14.85 -19.53 7.48
N THR A 30 -15.65 -20.13 6.60
CA THR A 30 -16.39 -21.37 6.91
C THR A 30 -15.42 -22.56 6.97
N PRO A 31 -15.83 -23.71 7.56
CA PRO A 31 -14.98 -24.91 7.59
C PRO A 31 -14.49 -25.36 6.21
N ALA A 32 -15.34 -25.32 5.18
CA ALA A 32 -14.94 -25.68 3.81
C ALA A 32 -13.95 -24.69 3.20
N GLN A 33 -14.10 -23.40 3.49
CA GLN A 33 -13.14 -22.37 3.05
C GLN A 33 -11.81 -22.49 3.79
N THR A 34 -11.83 -22.88 5.06
CA THR A 34 -10.62 -23.15 5.85
C THR A 34 -9.83 -24.33 5.27
N GLU A 35 -10.53 -25.40 4.93
CA GLU A 35 -9.92 -26.54 4.24
C GLU A 35 -9.27 -26.11 2.92
N THR A 36 -9.97 -25.31 2.12
CA THR A 36 -9.42 -24.71 0.89
C THR A 36 -8.17 -23.88 1.15
N ALA A 37 -8.17 -23.04 2.19
CA ALA A 37 -7.01 -22.24 2.57
C ALA A 37 -5.78 -23.11 2.89
N LEU A 38 -5.98 -24.15 3.69
CA LEU A 38 -4.91 -25.09 4.03
C LEU A 38 -4.42 -25.87 2.82
N MET A 39 -5.33 -26.36 1.96
CA MET A 39 -4.97 -27.05 0.72
C MET A 39 -4.14 -26.16 -0.21
N ASN A 40 -4.53 -24.89 -0.38
CA ASN A 40 -3.78 -23.93 -1.19
C ASN A 40 -2.37 -23.67 -0.63
N ALA A 41 -2.23 -23.54 0.69
CA ALA A 41 -0.94 -23.33 1.33
C ALA A 41 -0.03 -24.56 1.24
N LEU A 42 -0.58 -25.76 1.36
CA LEU A 42 0.15 -27.03 1.32
C LEU A 42 0.47 -27.52 -0.10
N ARG A 43 -0.16 -26.95 -1.12
CA ARG A 43 -0.18 -27.45 -2.51
C ARG A 43 1.18 -27.81 -3.08
N TYR A 44 2.22 -27.03 -2.79
CA TYR A 44 3.57 -27.20 -3.35
C TYR A 44 4.58 -27.76 -2.33
N ILE A 45 4.08 -28.19 -1.19
CA ILE A 45 4.88 -28.75 -0.11
C ILE A 45 4.83 -30.28 -0.20
N PRO A 46 5.97 -30.99 -0.03
CA PRO A 46 5.96 -32.44 0.04
C PRO A 46 4.99 -32.96 1.09
N VAL A 47 4.21 -34.01 0.73
CA VAL A 47 3.11 -34.55 1.56
C VAL A 47 3.59 -34.98 2.95
N GLU A 48 4.82 -35.43 3.06
CA GLU A 48 5.44 -35.88 4.32
C GLU A 48 5.56 -34.77 5.36
N LEU A 49 5.50 -33.51 4.92
CA LEU A 49 5.58 -32.33 5.78
C LEU A 49 4.21 -31.77 6.17
N HIS A 50 3.12 -32.22 5.53
CA HIS A 50 1.78 -31.65 5.72
C HIS A 50 1.28 -31.77 7.17
N GLU A 51 1.47 -32.96 7.79
CA GLU A 51 1.03 -33.21 9.16
C GLU A 51 1.69 -32.23 10.17
N LYS A 52 2.95 -31.83 9.93
CA LYS A 52 3.67 -30.88 10.76
C LYS A 52 3.30 -29.42 10.50
N LEU A 53 3.00 -29.09 9.25
CA LEU A 53 2.77 -27.69 8.81
C LEU A 53 1.31 -27.26 8.91
N ALA A 54 0.36 -28.17 8.74
CA ALA A 54 -1.06 -27.82 8.81
C ALA A 54 -1.47 -27.16 10.13
N PRO A 55 -1.01 -27.60 11.32
CA PRO A 55 -1.29 -26.89 12.57
C PRO A 55 -0.69 -25.48 12.63
N GLU A 56 0.53 -25.27 12.11
CA GLU A 56 1.18 -23.95 12.07
C GLU A 56 0.41 -23.00 11.15
N PHE A 57 0.00 -23.47 9.96
CA PHE A 57 -0.78 -22.68 9.02
C PHE A 57 -2.18 -22.37 9.54
N MET A 58 -2.77 -23.31 10.29
CA MET A 58 -4.04 -23.06 10.98
C MET A 58 -3.91 -21.99 12.06
N GLU A 59 -2.82 -22.00 12.83
CA GLU A 59 -2.53 -20.98 13.83
C GLU A 59 -2.34 -19.60 13.16
N GLU A 60 -1.55 -19.51 12.07
CA GLU A 60 -1.40 -18.27 11.30
C GLU A 60 -2.77 -17.76 10.79
N LEU A 61 -3.61 -18.64 10.25
CA LEU A 61 -4.92 -18.28 9.74
C LEU A 61 -5.84 -17.74 10.84
N LEU A 62 -5.85 -18.39 12.00
CA LEU A 62 -6.68 -18.00 13.14
C LEU A 62 -6.21 -16.69 13.79
N THR A 63 -4.90 -16.49 13.91
CA THR A 63 -4.33 -15.34 14.62
C THR A 63 -4.09 -14.14 13.72
N ARG A 64 -3.72 -14.38 12.44
CA ARG A 64 -3.33 -13.33 11.49
C ARG A 64 -4.39 -13.05 10.41
N GLY A 65 -5.40 -13.94 10.30
CA GLY A 65 -6.39 -13.90 9.22
C GLY A 65 -5.83 -14.32 7.85
N ARG A 66 -4.60 -14.82 7.78
CA ARG A 66 -3.96 -15.30 6.54
C ARG A 66 -2.85 -16.31 6.85
N ILE A 67 -2.55 -17.18 5.87
CA ILE A 67 -1.41 -18.08 5.93
C ILE A 67 -0.24 -17.42 5.21
N TYR A 68 0.74 -16.95 5.94
CA TYR A 68 1.98 -16.39 5.39
C TYR A 68 3.06 -17.44 5.19
N GLY A 69 3.02 -18.55 5.94
CA GLY A 69 4.02 -19.60 5.90
C GLY A 69 5.37 -19.14 6.43
N TYR A 70 5.39 -18.47 7.58
CA TYR A 70 6.58 -17.82 8.16
C TYR A 70 7.79 -18.73 8.22
N ARG A 71 7.61 -20.03 8.48
CA ARG A 71 8.71 -21.01 8.50
C ARG A 71 9.52 -21.02 7.19
N TYR A 72 8.91 -20.70 6.06
CA TYR A 72 9.58 -20.64 4.76
C TYR A 72 10.27 -19.31 4.47
N ARG A 73 10.09 -18.32 5.33
CA ARG A 73 10.79 -17.05 5.19
C ARG A 73 12.30 -17.22 5.43
N PRO A 74 13.19 -16.66 4.58
CA PRO A 74 14.62 -16.61 4.89
C PRO A 74 14.88 -15.81 6.17
N GLN A 75 15.96 -16.18 6.89
CA GLN A 75 16.36 -15.47 8.10
C GLN A 75 16.89 -14.06 7.81
N GLY A 76 16.66 -13.15 8.74
CA GLY A 76 17.22 -11.79 8.70
C GLY A 76 16.57 -10.87 7.65
N ASP A 77 17.31 -9.83 7.27
CA ASP A 77 16.90 -8.86 6.25
C ASP A 77 17.17 -9.38 4.83
N LEU A 78 16.22 -9.19 3.93
CA LEU A 78 16.31 -9.63 2.53
C LEU A 78 16.94 -8.54 1.63
N LYS A 79 17.98 -7.85 2.09
CA LYS A 79 18.67 -6.85 1.27
C LYS A 79 19.09 -7.43 -0.07
N ALA A 80 18.72 -6.72 -1.13
CA ALA A 80 19.16 -7.05 -2.48
C ALA A 80 20.69 -7.05 -2.54
N LYS A 81 21.23 -8.06 -3.22
CA LYS A 81 22.66 -8.25 -3.44
C LYS A 81 23.05 -7.84 -4.86
N PRO A 82 24.34 -7.67 -5.16
CA PRO A 82 24.80 -7.55 -6.54
C PRO A 82 24.26 -8.68 -7.43
N ILE A 83 23.81 -8.35 -8.64
CA ILE A 83 23.16 -9.30 -9.56
C ILE A 83 24.02 -10.55 -9.84
N SER A 84 25.34 -10.42 -9.76
CA SER A 84 26.29 -11.54 -9.94
C SER A 84 26.21 -12.61 -8.86
N GLU A 85 25.62 -12.30 -7.70
CA GLU A 85 25.44 -13.26 -6.61
C GLU A 85 24.15 -14.10 -6.72
N TYR A 86 23.26 -13.73 -7.66
CA TYR A 86 22.04 -14.48 -7.90
C TYR A 86 22.26 -15.58 -8.94
N LYS A 87 21.65 -16.73 -8.70
CA LYS A 87 21.60 -17.84 -9.66
C LYS A 87 20.56 -17.56 -10.74
N GLY A 88 20.77 -18.04 -11.94
CA GLY A 88 19.81 -17.94 -13.03
C GLY A 88 20.43 -18.16 -14.38
N LYS A 89 19.65 -18.69 -15.32
CA LYS A 89 20.08 -19.02 -16.69
C LYS A 89 20.11 -17.79 -17.60
N CYS A 90 19.29 -16.77 -17.31
CA CYS A 90 19.28 -15.48 -18.03
C CYS A 90 19.44 -14.31 -17.06
N ILE A 91 19.82 -13.15 -17.59
CA ILE A 91 20.08 -11.94 -16.79
C ILE A 91 18.78 -11.41 -16.17
N GLU A 92 17.66 -11.51 -16.88
CA GLU A 92 16.35 -11.04 -16.42
C GLU A 92 15.89 -11.84 -15.21
N GLY A 93 16.07 -13.17 -15.21
CA GLY A 93 15.73 -14.01 -14.07
C GLY A 93 16.49 -13.62 -12.80
N LYS A 94 17.76 -13.23 -12.94
CA LYS A 94 18.57 -12.67 -11.83
C LYS A 94 18.06 -11.30 -11.42
N ALA A 95 17.77 -10.42 -12.39
CA ALA A 95 17.31 -9.06 -12.12
C ALA A 95 15.98 -9.04 -11.37
N PHE A 96 15.03 -9.91 -11.74
CA PHE A 96 13.76 -10.03 -11.02
C PHE A 96 13.97 -10.51 -9.57
N GLN A 97 14.90 -11.40 -9.30
CA GLN A 97 15.23 -11.79 -7.93
C GLN A 97 15.79 -10.63 -7.10
N VAL A 98 16.65 -9.79 -7.69
CA VAL A 98 17.13 -8.54 -7.07
C VAL A 98 15.95 -7.64 -6.72
N MET A 99 15.02 -7.46 -7.65
CA MET A 99 13.84 -6.60 -7.46
C MET A 99 12.91 -7.13 -6.34
N ILE A 100 12.66 -8.44 -6.30
CA ILE A 100 11.86 -9.08 -5.25
C ILE A 100 12.48 -8.83 -3.87
N ASP A 101 13.77 -9.10 -3.71
CA ASP A 101 14.47 -8.93 -2.44
C ASP A 101 14.49 -7.45 -2.02
N ASN A 102 14.70 -6.52 -2.97
CA ASN A 102 14.60 -5.08 -2.69
C ASN A 102 13.20 -4.68 -2.18
N ASN A 103 12.14 -5.24 -2.75
CA ASN A 103 10.76 -4.94 -2.34
C ASN A 103 10.43 -5.48 -0.93
N LEU A 104 11.21 -6.42 -0.41
CA LEU A 104 10.98 -7.10 0.88
C LEU A 104 12.01 -6.75 1.95
N CYS A 105 13.03 -5.92 1.64
CA CYS A 105 14.00 -5.50 2.63
C CYS A 105 13.37 -4.60 3.70
N PHE A 106 13.94 -4.61 4.89
CA PHE A 106 13.41 -3.89 6.05
C PHE A 106 13.35 -2.37 5.87
N ASP A 107 14.22 -1.82 5.03
CA ASP A 107 14.26 -0.38 4.74
C ASP A 107 13.15 0.09 3.78
N ILE A 108 12.56 -0.85 3.01
CA ILE A 108 11.60 -0.56 1.93
C ILE A 108 10.19 -1.05 2.28
N ALA A 109 10.09 -2.32 2.71
CA ALA A 109 8.79 -2.95 2.94
C ALA A 109 8.06 -2.38 4.16
N LEU A 110 6.77 -2.15 4.01
CA LEU A 110 5.91 -1.73 5.12
C LEU A 110 5.77 -2.86 6.16
N TYR A 111 5.51 -4.09 5.70
CA TYR A 111 5.39 -5.29 6.53
C TYR A 111 6.21 -6.42 5.90
N PRO A 112 7.54 -6.43 6.10
CA PRO A 112 8.43 -7.35 5.39
C PRO A 112 8.21 -8.82 5.75
N TYR A 113 7.67 -9.11 6.91
CA TYR A 113 7.33 -10.47 7.32
C TYR A 113 6.05 -10.98 6.65
N GLU A 114 5.14 -10.09 6.32
CA GLU A 114 3.86 -10.37 5.67
C GLU A 114 3.88 -10.09 4.16
N LEU A 115 5.09 -9.96 3.57
CA LEU A 115 5.31 -9.77 2.13
C LEU A 115 4.68 -8.48 1.57
N VAL A 116 4.39 -7.49 2.39
CA VAL A 116 3.75 -6.25 2.00
C VAL A 116 4.79 -5.15 1.80
N THR A 117 4.91 -4.66 0.58
CA THR A 117 5.81 -3.56 0.24
C THR A 117 5.22 -2.22 0.65
N TYR A 118 3.98 -1.93 0.30
CA TYR A 118 3.29 -0.68 0.64
C TYR A 118 1.76 -0.83 0.61
N GLY A 119 1.03 0.18 1.07
CA GLY A 119 -0.43 0.30 0.89
C GLY A 119 -1.25 -0.71 1.68
N GLU A 120 -0.79 -1.13 2.85
CA GLU A 120 -1.43 -2.07 3.78
C GLU A 120 -1.53 -3.51 3.24
N THR A 121 -1.88 -3.71 1.95
CA THR A 121 -2.10 -5.02 1.32
C THR A 121 -1.31 -5.22 0.04
N GLY A 122 -0.45 -4.29 -0.35
CA GLY A 122 0.37 -4.39 -1.58
C GLY A 122 1.45 -5.46 -1.46
N GLN A 123 1.11 -6.70 -1.77
CA GLN A 123 1.96 -7.88 -1.57
C GLN A 123 2.84 -8.20 -2.79
N VAL A 124 4.04 -8.66 -2.53
CA VAL A 124 4.99 -9.16 -3.53
C VAL A 124 4.55 -10.52 -4.10
N CYS A 125 4.01 -11.39 -3.27
CA CYS A 125 3.42 -12.67 -3.63
C CYS A 125 2.51 -13.17 -2.50
N GLN A 126 1.88 -14.33 -2.68
CA GLN A 126 0.82 -14.83 -1.81
C GLN A 126 1.32 -15.20 -0.41
N ASN A 127 2.46 -15.90 -0.31
CA ASN A 127 3.06 -16.37 0.94
C ASN A 127 4.55 -16.73 0.73
N TRP A 128 5.26 -17.13 1.79
CA TRP A 128 6.69 -17.45 1.72
C TRP A 128 7.01 -18.73 0.95
N MET A 129 6.06 -19.66 0.82
CA MET A 129 6.23 -20.82 -0.06
C MET A 129 6.27 -20.35 -1.52
N GLN A 130 5.36 -19.45 -1.90
CA GLN A 130 5.33 -18.88 -3.26
C GLN A 130 6.57 -18.03 -3.55
N TYR A 131 7.08 -17.27 -2.58
CA TYR A 131 8.35 -16.56 -2.72
C TYR A 131 9.49 -17.51 -3.12
N ARG A 132 9.63 -18.65 -2.43
CA ARG A 132 10.66 -19.64 -2.76
C ARG A 132 10.46 -20.27 -4.13
N LEU A 133 9.22 -20.61 -4.47
CA LEU A 133 8.89 -21.16 -5.78
C LEU A 133 9.17 -20.17 -6.91
N ILE A 134 8.76 -18.92 -6.77
CA ILE A 134 9.01 -17.86 -7.75
C ILE A 134 10.52 -17.71 -7.97
N LYS A 135 11.33 -17.71 -6.93
CA LYS A 135 12.80 -17.63 -7.08
C LYS A 135 13.36 -18.84 -7.81
N LYS A 136 12.90 -20.07 -7.53
CA LYS A 136 13.30 -21.26 -8.27
C LYS A 136 12.91 -21.18 -9.75
N TYR A 137 11.70 -20.70 -10.07
CA TYR A 137 11.29 -20.46 -11.46
C TYR A 137 12.16 -19.42 -12.16
N LEU A 138 12.53 -18.34 -11.47
CA LEU A 138 13.43 -17.31 -12.01
C LEU A 138 14.86 -17.82 -12.22
N GLU A 139 15.35 -18.75 -11.40
CA GLU A 139 16.63 -19.41 -11.59
C GLU A 139 16.64 -20.29 -12.86
N GLU A 140 15.51 -20.94 -13.15
CA GLU A 140 15.33 -21.84 -14.30
C GLU A 140 14.92 -21.13 -15.59
N LEU A 141 14.44 -19.89 -15.51
CA LEU A 141 13.96 -19.09 -16.64
C LEU A 141 15.03 -18.90 -17.69
N THR A 142 14.68 -19.17 -18.96
CA THR A 142 15.52 -18.94 -20.14
C THR A 142 14.99 -17.81 -21.01
N GLU A 143 15.78 -17.38 -22.00
CA GLU A 143 15.37 -16.37 -22.98
C GLU A 143 14.20 -16.79 -23.88
N GLU A 144 13.92 -18.09 -23.97
CA GLU A 144 12.81 -18.65 -24.75
C GLU A 144 11.59 -19.00 -23.90
N GLN A 145 11.51 -18.46 -22.68
CA GLN A 145 10.42 -18.73 -21.75
C GLN A 145 9.86 -17.45 -21.14
N THR A 146 8.61 -17.52 -20.72
CA THR A 146 7.93 -16.51 -19.92
C THR A 146 7.41 -17.16 -18.64
N LEU A 147 7.78 -16.63 -17.49
CA LEU A 147 7.18 -16.98 -16.21
C LEU A 147 5.82 -16.29 -16.11
N VAL A 148 4.75 -17.03 -15.85
CA VAL A 148 3.42 -16.50 -15.62
C VAL A 148 3.06 -16.64 -14.15
N ILE A 149 2.60 -15.55 -13.55
CA ILE A 149 2.19 -15.45 -12.15
C ILE A 149 0.77 -14.90 -12.09
N GLU A 150 -0.08 -15.53 -11.32
CA GLU A 150 -1.44 -15.08 -11.07
C GLU A 150 -1.73 -15.00 -9.58
N SER A 151 -2.23 -13.84 -9.14
CA SER A 151 -2.58 -13.57 -7.74
C SER A 151 -1.48 -14.00 -6.76
N GLY A 152 -0.22 -13.75 -7.11
CA GLY A 152 0.95 -14.10 -6.30
C GLY A 152 1.39 -15.57 -6.34
N HIS A 153 0.81 -16.39 -7.25
CA HIS A 153 1.19 -17.78 -7.48
C HIS A 153 1.88 -17.98 -8.82
N PRO A 154 3.04 -18.63 -8.90
CA PRO A 154 3.64 -19.00 -10.17
C PRO A 154 2.85 -20.14 -10.82
N LEU A 155 2.39 -19.94 -12.04
CA LEU A 155 1.70 -20.96 -12.83
C LEU A 155 2.69 -21.85 -13.59
N GLY A 156 3.84 -21.33 -14.01
CA GLY A 156 4.88 -22.08 -14.69
C GLY A 156 5.69 -21.26 -15.69
N LEU A 157 6.68 -21.92 -16.28
CA LEU A 157 7.47 -21.43 -17.40
C LEU A 157 6.83 -21.87 -18.72
N PHE A 158 6.36 -20.92 -19.49
CA PHE A 158 5.73 -21.17 -20.80
C PHE A 158 6.71 -20.83 -21.92
N HIS A 159 6.68 -21.61 -22.99
CA HIS A 159 7.51 -21.32 -24.16
C HIS A 159 7.12 -19.98 -24.78
N SER A 160 8.11 -19.17 -25.10
CA SER A 160 7.94 -17.85 -25.70
C SER A 160 9.13 -17.52 -26.61
N LYS A 161 9.24 -16.25 -27.03
CA LYS A 161 10.32 -15.77 -27.89
C LYS A 161 11.26 -14.85 -27.11
N PRO A 162 12.52 -14.66 -27.55
CA PRO A 162 13.47 -13.76 -26.88
C PRO A 162 13.01 -12.31 -26.74
N ASP A 163 12.17 -11.82 -27.64
CA ASP A 163 11.57 -10.47 -27.60
C ASP A 163 10.27 -10.39 -26.78
N ALA A 164 9.76 -11.51 -26.26
CA ALA A 164 8.58 -11.53 -25.39
C ALA A 164 8.92 -11.12 -23.95
N PRO A 165 7.93 -10.64 -23.16
CA PRO A 165 8.11 -10.40 -21.72
C PRO A 165 8.62 -11.64 -21.00
N ARG A 166 9.65 -11.48 -20.17
CA ARG A 166 10.21 -12.61 -19.39
C ARG A 166 9.31 -13.00 -18.22
N VAL A 167 8.49 -12.08 -17.71
CA VAL A 167 7.52 -12.33 -16.64
C VAL A 167 6.21 -11.63 -16.97
N ILE A 168 5.09 -12.32 -16.80
CA ILE A 168 3.74 -11.77 -16.85
C ILE A 168 3.12 -11.98 -15.48
N ILE A 169 2.61 -10.91 -14.88
CA ILE A 169 1.97 -10.93 -13.56
C ILE A 169 0.56 -10.37 -13.67
N THR A 170 -0.40 -11.12 -13.17
CA THR A 170 -1.78 -10.67 -12.95
C THR A 170 -2.10 -10.68 -11.46
N ASN A 171 -2.80 -9.67 -10.97
CA ASN A 171 -3.10 -9.51 -9.56
C ASN A 171 -4.60 -9.38 -9.33
N SER A 172 -5.05 -9.83 -8.17
CA SER A 172 -6.41 -9.60 -7.63
C SER A 172 -7.52 -9.89 -8.64
N MET A 173 -7.43 -11.04 -9.32
CA MET A 173 -8.41 -11.45 -10.31
C MET A 173 -9.75 -11.77 -9.66
N MET A 174 -10.56 -10.73 -9.44
CA MET A 174 -11.95 -10.86 -9.01
C MET A 174 -12.87 -10.68 -10.21
N VAL A 175 -13.96 -11.42 -10.26
CA VAL A 175 -14.98 -11.34 -11.31
C VAL A 175 -16.26 -10.73 -10.77
N GLY A 176 -17.07 -10.12 -11.63
CA GLY A 176 -18.17 -9.23 -11.30
C GLY A 176 -19.08 -9.61 -10.15
N MET A 177 -19.45 -10.90 -10.00
CA MET A 177 -20.29 -11.36 -8.89
C MET A 177 -19.60 -11.28 -7.52
N PHE A 178 -18.28 -11.29 -7.49
CA PHE A 178 -17.45 -11.32 -6.28
C PHE A 178 -16.60 -10.07 -6.13
N ASP A 179 -16.84 -9.05 -6.94
CA ASP A 179 -16.08 -7.79 -6.95
C ASP A 179 -16.57 -6.85 -5.85
N ASN A 180 -16.39 -7.28 -4.62
CA ASN A 180 -16.68 -6.49 -3.41
C ASN A 180 -15.68 -6.82 -2.29
N GLN A 181 -15.56 -5.94 -1.33
CA GLN A 181 -14.56 -6.05 -0.25
C GLN A 181 -14.72 -7.32 0.60
N LYS A 182 -15.96 -7.74 0.85
CA LYS A 182 -16.23 -8.94 1.67
C LYS A 182 -15.72 -10.20 0.97
N ASP A 183 -16.09 -10.40 -0.30
CA ASP A 183 -15.67 -11.58 -1.06
C ASP A 183 -14.15 -11.55 -1.32
N TRP A 184 -13.59 -10.37 -1.59
CA TRP A 184 -12.16 -10.21 -1.73
C TRP A 184 -11.42 -10.61 -0.43
N HIS A 185 -11.91 -10.17 0.73
CA HIS A 185 -11.32 -10.54 2.02
C HIS A 185 -11.34 -12.05 2.27
N ILE A 186 -12.46 -12.71 1.97
CA ILE A 186 -12.59 -14.17 2.03
C ILE A 186 -11.61 -14.85 1.08
N ALA A 187 -11.54 -14.40 -0.18
CA ALA A 187 -10.62 -14.94 -1.17
C ALA A 187 -9.15 -14.76 -0.77
N ALA A 188 -8.80 -13.63 -0.15
CA ALA A 188 -7.46 -13.38 0.36
C ALA A 188 -7.10 -14.30 1.54
N GLN A 189 -8.05 -14.56 2.45
CA GLN A 189 -7.85 -15.53 3.55
C GLN A 189 -7.65 -16.96 3.03
N MET A 190 -8.38 -17.33 1.97
CA MET A 190 -8.24 -18.64 1.33
C MET A 190 -6.95 -18.78 0.49
N GLY A 191 -6.16 -17.72 0.34
CA GLY A 191 -4.99 -17.74 -0.54
C GLY A 191 -5.34 -17.82 -2.03
N VAL A 192 -6.52 -17.33 -2.43
CA VAL A 192 -7.00 -17.33 -3.82
C VAL A 192 -6.72 -15.98 -4.49
N ALA A 193 -6.95 -14.88 -3.79
CA ALA A 193 -6.68 -13.54 -4.30
C ALA A 193 -5.47 -12.91 -3.61
N ASN A 194 -4.76 -12.05 -4.35
CA ASN A 194 -3.65 -11.25 -3.83
C ASN A 194 -3.73 -9.86 -4.43
N TYR A 195 -3.81 -8.83 -3.57
CA TYR A 195 -3.75 -7.46 -4.02
C TYR A 195 -2.30 -6.99 -4.09
N GLY A 196 -1.66 -7.22 -5.24
CA GLY A 196 -0.26 -6.90 -5.45
C GLY A 196 0.06 -5.41 -5.59
N GLN A 197 -0.90 -4.54 -5.86
CA GLN A 197 -0.68 -3.19 -6.39
C GLN A 197 0.41 -3.17 -7.49
N MET A 198 0.37 -2.26 -8.44
CA MET A 198 1.19 -2.34 -9.65
C MET A 198 2.68 -2.63 -9.38
N THR A 199 3.35 -1.78 -8.61
CA THR A 199 4.80 -1.92 -8.42
C THR A 199 5.20 -2.84 -7.27
N ALA A 200 4.31 -3.13 -6.31
CA ALA A 200 4.54 -4.14 -5.29
C ALA A 200 4.43 -5.55 -5.89
N GLY A 201 3.29 -5.87 -6.49
CA GLY A 201 3.04 -7.17 -7.13
C GLY A 201 3.86 -7.40 -8.39
N GLY A 202 4.21 -6.34 -9.12
CA GLY A 202 5.13 -6.39 -10.28
C GLY A 202 6.61 -6.30 -9.91
N TRP A 203 6.94 -6.25 -8.63
CA TRP A 203 8.31 -6.22 -8.08
C TRP A 203 9.16 -5.03 -8.51
N MET A 204 8.55 -3.92 -8.92
CA MET A 204 9.25 -2.76 -9.48
C MET A 204 9.27 -1.54 -8.56
N TYR A 205 8.85 -1.69 -7.32
CA TYR A 205 8.88 -0.60 -6.35
C TYR A 205 10.30 -0.37 -5.84
N ILE A 206 10.77 0.86 -5.99
CA ILE A 206 12.12 1.29 -5.57
C ILE A 206 12.09 2.28 -4.40
N GLY A 207 10.94 2.42 -3.74
CA GLY A 207 10.69 3.38 -2.69
C GLY A 207 9.90 4.60 -3.19
N PRO A 208 9.53 5.54 -2.30
CA PRO A 208 8.68 6.68 -2.66
C PRO A 208 9.32 7.65 -3.65
N GLN A 209 10.65 7.65 -3.82
CA GLN A 209 11.33 8.51 -4.79
C GLN A 209 10.87 8.28 -6.23
N GLY A 210 10.42 7.08 -6.58
CA GLY A 210 9.90 6.77 -7.93
C GLY A 210 8.62 7.53 -8.27
N ILE A 211 7.83 7.88 -7.27
CA ILE A 211 6.56 8.59 -7.46
C ILE A 211 6.68 10.12 -7.35
N VAL A 212 7.82 10.65 -6.90
CA VAL A 212 8.03 12.11 -6.79
C VAL A 212 7.74 12.81 -8.12
N HIS A 213 8.22 12.25 -9.23
CA HIS A 213 8.00 12.81 -10.57
C HIS A 213 6.52 12.84 -10.96
N GLY A 214 5.79 11.75 -10.72
CA GLY A 214 4.34 11.69 -10.99
C GLY A 214 3.56 12.70 -10.17
N THR A 215 3.83 12.78 -8.88
CA THR A 215 3.16 13.74 -7.97
C THR A 215 3.51 15.19 -8.33
N PHE A 216 4.78 15.48 -8.64
CA PHE A 216 5.22 16.79 -9.12
C PHE A 216 4.44 17.22 -10.37
N ASN A 217 4.35 16.35 -11.39
CA ASN A 217 3.61 16.65 -12.62
C ASN A 217 2.12 16.85 -12.35
N THR A 218 1.52 16.03 -11.48
CA THR A 218 0.11 16.16 -11.11
C THR A 218 -0.17 17.51 -10.46
N LEU A 219 0.65 17.92 -9.49
CA LEU A 219 0.50 19.21 -8.81
C LEU A 219 0.63 20.39 -9.76
N LEU A 220 1.67 20.42 -10.60
CA LEU A 220 1.85 21.48 -11.57
C LEU A 220 0.69 21.55 -12.58
N ASN A 221 0.23 20.40 -13.07
CA ASN A 221 -0.89 20.38 -14.02
C ASN A 221 -2.21 20.78 -13.37
N ALA A 222 -2.46 20.40 -12.11
CA ALA A 222 -3.60 20.88 -11.34
C ALA A 222 -3.57 22.42 -11.20
N GLY A 223 -2.41 22.97 -10.79
CA GLY A 223 -2.22 24.42 -10.68
C GLY A 223 -2.43 25.14 -12.02
N ARG A 224 -1.84 24.65 -13.09
CA ARG A 224 -1.98 25.25 -14.43
C ARG A 224 -3.42 25.22 -14.93
N LYS A 225 -4.09 24.07 -14.80
CA LYS A 225 -5.47 23.90 -15.31
C LYS A 225 -6.54 24.56 -14.45
N LYS A 226 -6.35 24.65 -13.15
CA LYS A 226 -7.40 25.03 -12.20
C LYS A 226 -7.14 26.38 -11.52
N LEU A 227 -5.87 26.72 -11.27
CA LEU A 227 -5.50 28.00 -10.67
C LEU A 227 -4.98 29.01 -11.71
N GLY A 228 -4.91 28.63 -12.99
CA GLY A 228 -4.49 29.50 -14.08
C GLY A 228 -2.98 29.86 -14.04
N ILE A 229 -2.15 29.04 -13.41
CA ILE A 229 -0.72 29.31 -13.30
C ILE A 229 -0.06 29.20 -14.68
N PRO A 230 0.71 30.22 -15.15
CA PRO A 230 1.44 30.18 -16.40
C PRO A 230 2.43 29.02 -16.47
N GLN A 231 2.76 28.56 -17.69
CA GLN A 231 3.66 27.42 -17.88
C GLN A 231 5.09 27.65 -17.39
N ASP A 232 5.54 28.89 -17.38
CA ASP A 232 6.86 29.31 -16.90
C ASP A 232 6.91 29.59 -15.39
N LYS A 233 5.79 29.41 -14.69
CA LYS A 233 5.67 29.58 -13.23
C LYS A 233 5.44 28.25 -12.52
N ASP A 234 5.76 28.26 -11.23
CA ASP A 234 5.55 27.16 -10.31
C ASP A 234 4.43 27.45 -9.28
N LEU A 235 4.30 26.63 -8.25
CA LEU A 235 3.26 26.74 -7.24
C LEU A 235 3.62 27.65 -6.05
N ARG A 236 4.59 28.56 -6.19
CA ARG A 236 4.94 29.51 -5.10
C ARG A 236 3.77 30.45 -4.79
N GLY A 237 3.44 30.47 -3.52
CA GLY A 237 2.29 31.26 -3.05
C GLY A 237 0.97 30.49 -3.00
N TYR A 238 1.00 29.17 -3.24
CA TYR A 238 -0.17 28.30 -3.18
C TYR A 238 -0.01 27.21 -2.13
N LEU A 239 -1.13 26.79 -1.53
CA LEU A 239 -1.21 25.73 -0.52
C LEU A 239 -1.73 24.43 -1.11
N PHE A 240 -0.97 23.37 -0.93
CA PHE A 240 -1.40 21.99 -1.16
C PHE A 240 -1.63 21.29 0.18
N VAL A 241 -2.82 20.71 0.38
CA VAL A 241 -3.14 19.88 1.55
C VAL A 241 -3.47 18.46 1.08
N SER A 242 -2.98 17.46 1.80
CA SER A 242 -3.27 16.05 1.53
C SER A 242 -3.02 15.20 2.76
N SER A 243 -3.14 13.89 2.62
CA SER A 243 -2.89 12.92 3.68
C SER A 243 -2.04 11.75 3.21
N GLY A 244 -1.41 11.10 4.18
CA GLY A 244 -0.58 9.92 4.00
C GLY A 244 0.91 10.22 3.77
N LEU A 245 1.76 9.54 4.53
CA LEU A 245 3.23 9.56 4.41
C LEU A 245 3.83 8.15 4.28
N GLY A 246 3.01 7.20 3.81
CA GLY A 246 3.40 5.81 3.58
C GLY A 246 4.34 5.60 2.40
N GLY A 247 4.33 4.39 1.84
CA GLY A 247 5.21 3.99 0.74
C GLY A 247 5.07 4.85 -0.52
N MET A 248 3.85 5.07 -0.98
CA MET A 248 3.55 5.90 -2.16
C MET A 248 3.35 7.37 -1.78
N SER A 249 2.47 7.62 -0.83
CA SER A 249 2.08 8.96 -0.38
C SER A 249 3.21 9.77 0.24
N GLY A 250 4.24 9.11 0.76
CA GLY A 250 5.43 9.76 1.31
C GLY A 250 6.21 10.63 0.31
N ALA A 251 5.94 10.50 -1.00
CA ALA A 251 6.50 11.35 -2.04
C ALA A 251 5.91 12.78 -2.04
N GLN A 252 4.71 12.97 -1.52
CA GLN A 252 3.94 14.23 -1.61
C GLN A 252 4.70 15.45 -1.07
N PRO A 253 5.27 15.45 0.15
CA PRO A 253 5.96 16.62 0.68
C PRO A 253 7.16 17.02 -0.18
N LYS A 254 7.95 16.05 -0.64
CA LYS A 254 9.10 16.31 -1.51
C LYS A 254 8.67 16.87 -2.88
N ALA A 255 7.67 16.27 -3.48
CA ALA A 255 7.14 16.71 -4.78
C ALA A 255 6.53 18.11 -4.71
N ALA A 256 5.79 18.41 -3.64
CA ALA A 256 5.19 19.74 -3.42
C ALA A 256 6.26 20.83 -3.32
N VAL A 257 7.33 20.59 -2.54
CA VAL A 257 8.45 21.53 -2.42
C VAL A 257 9.15 21.75 -3.77
N ILE A 258 9.40 20.69 -4.54
CA ILE A 258 9.98 20.80 -5.89
C ILE A 258 9.06 21.59 -6.83
N ALA A 259 7.75 21.41 -6.71
CA ALA A 259 6.74 22.16 -7.47
C ALA A 259 6.57 23.62 -7.01
N GLY A 260 7.21 24.00 -5.91
CA GLY A 260 7.17 25.37 -5.37
C GLY A 260 6.07 25.60 -4.34
N ALA A 261 5.25 24.61 -4.00
CA ALA A 261 4.12 24.77 -3.08
C ALA A 261 4.54 24.81 -1.61
N ALA A 262 3.76 25.50 -0.77
CA ALA A 262 3.64 25.17 0.63
C ALA A 262 2.72 23.96 0.77
N SER A 263 3.05 22.97 1.62
CA SER A 263 2.23 21.78 1.78
C SER A 263 2.02 21.38 3.23
N ILE A 264 0.81 20.92 3.55
CA ILE A 264 0.48 20.27 4.82
C ILE A 264 0.00 18.85 4.50
N ILE A 265 0.71 17.85 5.00
CA ILE A 265 0.36 16.44 4.79
C ILE A 265 0.02 15.83 6.16
N ALA A 266 -1.23 15.42 6.33
CA ALA A 266 -1.71 14.75 7.53
C ALA A 266 -1.27 13.29 7.55
N GLU A 267 -0.81 12.80 8.70
CA GLU A 267 -0.45 11.41 8.94
C GLU A 267 -0.73 11.03 10.39
N VAL A 268 -1.40 9.92 10.60
CA VAL A 268 -1.76 9.42 11.94
C VAL A 268 -0.65 8.57 12.57
N ASP A 269 0.25 8.06 11.76
CA ASP A 269 1.35 7.19 12.19
C ASP A 269 2.65 7.99 12.36
N ALA A 270 3.00 8.29 13.60
CA ALA A 270 4.21 9.04 13.95
C ALA A 270 5.49 8.47 13.34
N SER A 271 5.59 7.14 13.16
CA SER A 271 6.78 6.49 12.61
C SER A 271 6.96 6.76 11.11
N ARG A 272 5.86 6.95 10.36
CA ARG A 272 5.91 7.38 8.96
C ARG A 272 6.39 8.84 8.85
N ILE A 273 5.90 9.70 9.73
CA ILE A 273 6.36 11.10 9.82
C ILE A 273 7.86 11.14 10.07
N GLU A 274 8.34 10.40 11.08
CA GLU A 274 9.76 10.37 11.42
C GLU A 274 10.62 9.83 10.28
N THR A 275 10.16 8.81 9.58
CA THR A 275 10.84 8.27 8.39
C THR A 275 11.04 9.37 7.34
N ARG A 276 10.00 10.15 7.02
CA ARG A 276 10.10 11.22 6.01
C ARG A 276 10.91 12.42 6.48
N ARG A 277 10.86 12.70 7.78
CA ARG A 277 11.70 13.73 8.41
C ARG A 277 13.18 13.37 8.30
N CYS A 278 13.55 12.14 8.66
CA CYS A 278 14.94 11.64 8.54
C CYS A 278 15.45 11.63 7.11
N GLN A 279 14.57 11.41 6.13
CA GLN A 279 14.90 11.49 4.69
C GLN A 279 15.04 12.96 4.19
N GLY A 280 14.74 13.95 5.02
CA GLY A 280 14.74 15.36 4.63
C GLY A 280 13.61 15.74 3.66
N TRP A 281 12.51 15.00 3.67
CA TRP A 281 11.34 15.24 2.81
C TRP A 281 10.25 16.03 3.52
N VAL A 282 10.23 15.99 4.85
CA VAL A 282 9.40 16.79 5.73
C VAL A 282 10.31 17.75 6.50
N GLN A 283 10.02 19.04 6.43
CA GLN A 283 10.80 20.10 7.08
C GLN A 283 10.27 20.44 8.48
N TYR A 284 8.95 20.47 8.64
CA TYR A 284 8.29 20.81 9.90
C TYR A 284 7.32 19.69 10.31
N VAL A 285 7.23 19.47 11.61
CA VAL A 285 6.27 18.51 12.20
C VAL A 285 5.51 19.21 13.31
N THR A 286 4.20 19.03 13.34
CA THR A 286 3.34 19.56 14.40
C THR A 286 2.06 18.74 14.52
N ASP A 287 1.49 18.68 15.72
CA ASP A 287 0.16 18.19 16.05
C ASP A 287 -0.88 19.30 16.27
N ASP A 288 -0.42 20.57 16.19
CA ASP A 288 -1.26 21.75 16.30
C ASP A 288 -1.70 22.24 14.91
N MET A 289 -3.01 22.16 14.64
CA MET A 289 -3.62 22.58 13.37
C MET A 289 -3.40 24.07 13.09
N GLY A 290 -3.54 24.93 14.11
CA GLY A 290 -3.32 26.37 13.98
C GLY A 290 -1.88 26.69 13.60
N LYS A 291 -0.92 26.02 14.22
CA LYS A 291 0.50 26.14 13.90
C LYS A 291 0.81 25.65 12.49
N ALA A 292 0.22 24.53 12.05
CA ALA A 292 0.41 24.02 10.69
C ALA A 292 -0.01 25.06 9.63
N PHE A 293 -1.21 25.63 9.78
CA PHE A 293 -1.69 26.67 8.85
C PHE A 293 -0.92 27.98 8.97
N SER A 294 -0.51 28.39 10.17
CA SER A 294 0.30 29.61 10.36
C SER A 294 1.66 29.52 9.66
N LEU A 295 2.33 28.35 9.75
CA LEU A 295 3.60 28.10 9.04
C LEU A 295 3.39 28.13 7.52
N ALA A 296 2.31 27.50 7.03
CA ALA A 296 1.97 27.51 5.61
C ALA A 296 1.67 28.92 5.10
N ASP A 297 0.87 29.70 5.83
CA ASP A 297 0.52 31.09 5.48
C ASP A 297 1.75 32.01 5.44
N GLU A 298 2.67 31.87 6.39
CA GLU A 298 3.94 32.61 6.37
C GLU A 298 4.77 32.29 5.14
N ALA A 299 4.88 30.98 4.78
CA ALA A 299 5.61 30.52 3.62
C ALA A 299 4.97 31.01 2.30
N ILE A 300 3.63 30.98 2.20
CA ILE A 300 2.87 31.46 1.07
C ILE A 300 3.14 32.96 0.83
N ARG A 301 3.10 33.78 1.90
CA ARG A 301 3.40 35.22 1.81
C ARG A 301 4.83 35.50 1.36
N LYS A 302 5.80 34.68 1.78
CA LYS A 302 7.19 34.75 1.39
C LYS A 302 7.49 34.11 0.04
N LYS A 303 6.53 33.37 -0.53
CA LYS A 303 6.71 32.51 -1.71
C LYS A 303 7.80 31.48 -1.53
N GLU A 304 7.94 30.94 -0.34
CA GLU A 304 8.92 29.91 0.04
C GLU A 304 8.22 28.55 0.02
N PRO A 305 8.73 27.55 -0.75
CA PRO A 305 8.18 26.20 -0.70
C PRO A 305 8.55 25.50 0.61
N ILE A 306 7.57 24.96 1.31
CA ILE A 306 7.80 24.20 2.54
C ILE A 306 6.96 22.93 2.59
N SER A 307 7.40 21.98 3.39
CA SER A 307 6.64 20.76 3.70
C SER A 307 6.42 20.63 5.20
N ILE A 308 5.15 20.50 5.59
CA ILE A 308 4.69 20.36 6.96
C ILE A 308 3.99 19.02 7.09
N ALA A 309 4.42 18.16 8.01
CA ALA A 309 3.66 17.00 8.43
C ALA A 309 2.78 17.41 9.63
N PHE A 310 1.48 17.21 9.48
CA PHE A 310 0.53 17.32 10.58
C PHE A 310 0.31 15.91 11.17
N HIS A 311 0.69 15.72 12.45
CA HIS A 311 0.44 14.46 13.14
C HIS A 311 -0.99 14.44 13.66
N GLY A 312 -1.88 13.84 12.86
CA GLY A 312 -3.30 13.74 13.17
C GLY A 312 -4.14 13.34 11.96
N ASN A 313 -5.45 13.32 12.17
CA ASN A 313 -6.40 12.91 11.15
C ASN A 313 -6.67 14.05 10.16
N ILE A 314 -6.68 13.74 8.87
CA ILE A 314 -6.95 14.71 7.79
C ILE A 314 -8.34 15.35 7.93
N VAL A 315 -9.35 14.61 8.37
CA VAL A 315 -10.72 15.13 8.50
C VAL A 315 -10.77 16.24 9.55
N ASP A 316 -10.12 16.03 10.69
CA ASP A 316 -10.05 17.06 11.74
C ASP A 316 -9.31 18.32 11.25
N LEU A 317 -8.22 18.15 10.50
CA LEU A 317 -7.48 19.24 9.88
C LEU A 317 -8.34 20.05 8.90
N LEU A 318 -9.11 19.36 8.05
CA LEU A 318 -9.99 19.99 7.06
C LEU A 318 -11.20 20.68 7.71
N GLU A 319 -11.82 20.06 8.73
CA GLU A 319 -12.90 20.67 9.51
C GLU A 319 -12.43 21.93 10.27
N TYR A 320 -11.19 21.89 10.78
CA TYR A 320 -10.56 23.09 11.37
C TYR A 320 -10.40 24.20 10.32
N ALA A 321 -9.87 23.89 9.15
CA ALA A 321 -9.72 24.88 8.07
C ALA A 321 -11.08 25.47 7.64
N ASP A 322 -12.10 24.62 7.50
CA ASP A 322 -13.46 25.03 7.16
C ASP A 322 -14.04 25.97 8.22
N LYS A 323 -13.96 25.60 9.49
CA LYS A 323 -14.45 26.40 10.62
C LYS A 323 -13.75 27.76 10.77
N GLN A 324 -12.44 27.80 10.51
CA GLN A 324 -11.66 29.03 10.58
C GLN A 324 -11.70 29.87 9.29
N GLY A 325 -12.38 29.40 8.26
CA GLY A 325 -12.44 30.09 6.98
C GLY A 325 -11.11 30.14 6.22
N LEU A 326 -10.18 29.21 6.49
CA LEU A 326 -8.88 29.14 5.86
C LEU A 326 -8.99 28.64 4.41
N SER A 327 -8.16 29.19 3.51
CA SER A 327 -8.14 28.81 2.10
C SER A 327 -7.16 27.68 1.86
N ILE A 328 -7.57 26.70 1.05
CA ILE A 328 -6.73 25.64 0.51
C ILE A 328 -6.88 25.70 -1.01
N ASP A 329 -5.76 25.80 -1.75
CA ASP A 329 -5.80 25.91 -3.21
C ASP A 329 -5.97 24.57 -3.87
N LEU A 330 -5.14 23.60 -3.51
CA LEU A 330 -5.14 22.22 -4.00
C LEU A 330 -5.32 21.25 -2.84
N LEU A 331 -6.24 20.31 -2.99
CA LEU A 331 -6.56 19.30 -1.99
C LEU A 331 -6.58 17.92 -2.63
N SER A 332 -6.00 16.95 -1.96
CA SER A 332 -6.06 15.54 -2.34
C SER A 332 -6.07 14.63 -1.12
N ASP A 333 -6.19 13.33 -1.35
CA ASP A 333 -6.02 12.28 -0.35
C ASP A 333 -5.18 11.13 -0.95
N GLN A 334 -4.16 10.68 -0.23
CA GLN A 334 -3.36 9.52 -0.60
C GLN A 334 -3.26 8.49 0.53
N THR A 335 -4.30 8.39 1.36
CA THR A 335 -4.48 7.21 2.22
C THR A 335 -4.78 5.98 1.37
N SER A 336 -4.60 4.79 1.96
CA SER A 336 -4.82 3.54 1.22
C SER A 336 -6.31 3.22 1.07
N CYS A 337 -7.06 4.08 0.38
CA CYS A 337 -8.52 3.98 0.24
C CYS A 337 -9.00 2.76 -0.57
N HIS A 338 -8.11 2.07 -1.28
CA HIS A 338 -8.40 0.76 -1.88
C HIS A 338 -8.53 -0.36 -0.84
N ALA A 339 -8.12 -0.10 0.40
CA ALA A 339 -8.11 -1.06 1.49
C ALA A 339 -8.60 -0.44 2.81
N VAL A 340 -9.68 0.39 2.74
CA VAL A 340 -10.19 1.15 3.89
C VAL A 340 -10.52 0.25 5.08
N TYR A 341 -11.12 -0.91 4.82
CA TYR A 341 -11.51 -1.88 5.84
C TYR A 341 -10.41 -2.89 6.20
N GLU A 342 -9.23 -2.78 5.58
CA GLU A 342 -8.04 -3.56 5.90
C GLU A 342 -6.98 -2.75 6.68
N GLY A 343 -7.37 -1.59 7.19
CA GLY A 343 -6.50 -0.68 7.93
C GLY A 343 -5.87 0.42 7.11
N GLY A 344 -6.28 0.57 5.84
CA GLY A 344 -5.77 1.62 4.96
C GLY A 344 -6.29 3.02 5.27
N TYR A 345 -7.34 3.13 6.09
CA TYR A 345 -7.94 4.37 6.52
C TYR A 345 -8.14 4.38 8.04
N CYS A 346 -7.69 5.44 8.71
CA CYS A 346 -7.84 5.59 10.16
C CYS A 346 -9.08 6.44 10.47
N PRO A 347 -10.06 5.91 11.23
CA PRO A 347 -11.23 6.67 11.63
C PRO A 347 -10.89 7.87 12.52
N VAL A 348 -11.70 8.92 12.46
CA VAL A 348 -11.59 10.06 13.38
C VAL A 348 -11.92 9.64 14.81
N GLY A 349 -11.15 10.17 15.75
CA GLY A 349 -11.35 9.95 17.19
C GLY A 349 -10.69 8.71 17.74
N VAL A 350 -9.88 8.02 16.92
CA VAL A 350 -9.03 6.90 17.37
C VAL A 350 -7.58 7.15 16.99
N THR A 351 -6.66 6.70 17.83
CA THR A 351 -5.23 6.71 17.52
C THR A 351 -4.87 5.62 16.52
N PHE A 352 -3.64 5.66 16.00
CA PHE A 352 -3.16 4.60 15.10
C PHE A 352 -3.13 3.24 15.78
N GLU A 353 -2.78 3.18 17.07
CA GLU A 353 -2.74 1.97 17.89
C GLU A 353 -4.15 1.44 18.14
N GLU A 354 -5.09 2.29 18.56
CA GLU A 354 -6.50 1.93 18.78
C GLU A 354 -7.14 1.43 17.48
N ARG A 355 -6.84 2.07 16.33
CA ARG A 355 -7.27 1.60 15.01
C ARG A 355 -6.81 0.16 14.77
N THR A 356 -5.58 -0.17 15.12
CA THR A 356 -5.01 -1.49 14.92
C THR A 356 -5.70 -2.54 15.78
N GLU A 357 -5.98 -2.22 17.05
CA GLU A 357 -6.74 -3.08 17.96
C GLU A 357 -8.19 -3.29 17.51
N LEU A 358 -8.87 -2.22 17.09
CA LEU A 358 -10.23 -2.31 16.54
C LEU A 358 -10.27 -3.22 15.30
N LEU A 359 -9.33 -3.06 14.38
CA LEU A 359 -9.25 -3.90 13.18
C LEU A 359 -9.05 -5.38 13.52
N ALA A 360 -8.22 -5.68 14.53
CA ALA A 360 -7.89 -7.03 14.92
C ALA A 360 -9.04 -7.74 15.66
N HIS A 361 -9.70 -7.03 16.58
CA HIS A 361 -10.60 -7.65 17.56
C HIS A 361 -12.06 -7.18 17.47
N HIS A 362 -12.33 -6.05 16.83
CA HIS A 362 -13.65 -5.41 16.74
C HIS A 362 -13.91 -4.89 15.31
N ARG A 363 -13.76 -5.79 14.33
CA ARG A 363 -13.80 -5.44 12.89
C ARG A 363 -15.08 -4.74 12.44
N GLU A 364 -16.24 -5.16 12.95
CA GLU A 364 -17.53 -4.53 12.61
C GLU A 364 -17.59 -3.08 13.09
N ASP A 365 -17.15 -2.83 14.32
CA ASP A 365 -17.08 -1.48 14.89
C ASP A 365 -16.07 -0.63 14.10
N PHE A 366 -14.91 -1.21 13.75
CA PHE A 366 -13.92 -0.54 12.90
C PHE A 366 -14.52 -0.12 11.56
N CYS A 367 -15.21 -1.01 10.85
CA CYS A 367 -15.84 -0.70 9.56
C CYS A 367 -16.90 0.40 9.69
N ALA A 368 -17.75 0.34 10.73
CA ALA A 368 -18.75 1.37 10.99
C ALA A 368 -18.13 2.76 11.27
N LEU A 369 -17.02 2.81 12.00
CA LEU A 369 -16.28 4.05 12.25
C LEU A 369 -15.62 4.59 10.97
N VAL A 370 -15.09 3.72 10.12
CA VAL A 370 -14.55 4.09 8.80
C VAL A 370 -15.62 4.74 7.96
N ASP A 371 -16.78 4.10 7.80
CA ASP A 371 -17.91 4.63 7.01
C ASP A 371 -18.37 6.00 7.51
N LYS A 372 -18.51 6.15 8.83
CA LYS A 372 -18.87 7.42 9.46
C LYS A 372 -17.82 8.51 9.17
N THR A 373 -16.56 8.15 9.20
CA THR A 373 -15.47 9.10 8.96
C THR A 373 -15.38 9.49 7.49
N LEU A 374 -15.54 8.54 6.56
CA LEU A 374 -15.59 8.79 5.13
C LEU A 374 -16.69 9.78 4.77
N LYS A 375 -17.89 9.63 5.36
CA LYS A 375 -19.01 10.58 5.19
C LYS A 375 -18.65 11.99 5.65
N ARG A 376 -18.03 12.13 6.84
CA ARG A 376 -17.54 13.43 7.34
C ARG A 376 -16.48 14.02 6.41
N HIS A 377 -15.55 13.21 5.94
CA HIS A 377 -14.49 13.63 5.05
C HIS A 377 -15.05 14.19 3.74
N PHE A 378 -15.99 13.48 3.13
CA PHE A 378 -16.68 13.95 1.93
C PHE A 378 -17.41 15.29 2.14
N GLU A 379 -18.16 15.42 3.22
CA GLU A 379 -18.92 16.64 3.52
C GLU A 379 -18.01 17.87 3.72
N VAL A 380 -16.86 17.71 4.38
CA VAL A 380 -15.93 18.83 4.53
C VAL A 380 -15.27 19.20 3.21
N ILE A 381 -14.90 18.18 2.38
CA ILE A 381 -14.37 18.44 1.03
C ILE A 381 -15.39 19.21 0.20
N LYS A 382 -16.68 18.83 0.20
CA LYS A 382 -17.74 19.56 -0.53
C LYS A 382 -17.77 21.04 -0.14
N ARG A 383 -17.72 21.34 1.18
CA ARG A 383 -17.74 22.73 1.65
C ARG A 383 -16.50 23.50 1.22
N LEU A 384 -15.32 22.88 1.27
CA LEU A 384 -14.07 23.50 0.82
C LEU A 384 -14.10 23.75 -0.73
N VAL A 385 -14.56 22.78 -1.50
CA VAL A 385 -14.71 22.91 -2.95
C VAL A 385 -15.69 24.03 -3.32
N ALA A 386 -16.81 24.14 -2.59
CA ALA A 386 -17.76 25.25 -2.79
C ALA A 386 -17.14 26.64 -2.52
N ARG A 387 -16.05 26.72 -1.76
CA ARG A 387 -15.27 27.94 -1.50
C ARG A 387 -14.08 28.16 -2.45
N GLY A 388 -13.90 27.28 -3.44
CA GLY A 388 -12.88 27.44 -4.49
C GLY A 388 -11.68 26.50 -4.38
N THR A 389 -11.61 25.62 -3.38
CA THR A 389 -10.58 24.56 -3.30
C THR A 389 -10.74 23.61 -4.49
N TYR A 390 -9.66 23.28 -5.17
CA TYR A 390 -9.66 22.21 -6.16
C TYR A 390 -9.26 20.89 -5.54
N PHE A 391 -10.22 19.95 -5.45
CA PHE A 391 -9.97 18.58 -5.02
C PHE A 391 -9.71 17.66 -6.22
N PHE A 392 -8.76 16.73 -6.10
CA PHE A 392 -8.51 15.65 -7.04
C PHE A 392 -8.12 14.36 -6.30
N ASP A 393 -8.55 13.22 -6.84
CA ASP A 393 -8.24 11.89 -6.32
C ASP A 393 -7.12 11.23 -7.15
N TYR A 394 -6.40 10.33 -6.52
CA TYR A 394 -5.41 9.47 -7.19
C TYR A 394 -6.03 8.12 -7.51
N GLY A 395 -6.56 7.97 -8.73
CA GLY A 395 -7.10 6.71 -9.24
C GLY A 395 -8.49 6.32 -8.73
N ASN A 396 -9.29 7.29 -8.28
CA ASN A 396 -10.69 7.13 -7.85
C ASN A 396 -10.92 6.26 -6.59
N SER A 397 -9.88 5.84 -5.88
CA SER A 397 -10.03 4.95 -4.72
C SER A 397 -10.77 5.62 -3.56
N PHE A 398 -10.52 6.90 -3.32
CA PHE A 398 -11.23 7.66 -2.30
C PHE A 398 -12.72 7.84 -2.67
N MET A 399 -13.01 8.22 -3.93
CA MET A 399 -14.40 8.36 -4.39
C MET A 399 -15.16 7.05 -4.33
N LYS A 400 -14.51 5.93 -4.68
CA LYS A 400 -15.12 4.59 -4.57
C LYS A 400 -15.43 4.23 -3.11
N ALA A 401 -14.50 4.50 -2.18
CA ALA A 401 -14.73 4.26 -0.76
C ALA A 401 -15.90 5.09 -0.19
N ILE A 402 -16.04 6.34 -0.62
CA ILE A 402 -17.17 7.20 -0.26
C ILE A 402 -18.50 6.63 -0.80
N TYR A 403 -18.50 6.17 -2.06
CA TYR A 403 -19.67 5.54 -2.66
C TYR A 403 -20.09 4.28 -1.89
N ASP A 404 -19.14 3.41 -1.57
CA ASP A 404 -19.38 2.17 -0.81
C ASP A 404 -19.86 2.45 0.63
N ALA A 405 -19.42 3.55 1.23
CA ALA A 405 -19.93 4.03 2.51
C ALA A 405 -21.39 4.58 2.44
N GLY A 406 -22.01 4.56 1.25
CA GLY A 406 -23.40 4.92 1.01
C GLY A 406 -23.68 6.35 0.56
N ILE A 407 -22.65 7.09 0.12
CA ILE A 407 -22.83 8.42 -0.48
C ILE A 407 -22.76 8.29 -2.00
N HIS A 408 -23.92 8.04 -2.61
CA HIS A 408 -24.02 7.75 -4.04
C HIS A 408 -23.98 8.99 -4.94
N GLU A 409 -24.05 10.20 -4.39
CA GLU A 409 -23.91 11.44 -5.16
C GLU A 409 -22.51 11.72 -5.70
N ILE A 410 -21.48 11.03 -5.14
CA ILE A 410 -20.07 11.19 -5.55
C ILE A 410 -19.80 10.64 -6.95
N SER A 411 -20.56 9.64 -7.37
CA SER A 411 -20.35 8.92 -8.62
C SER A 411 -21.69 8.36 -9.13
N ARG A 412 -21.83 8.23 -10.45
CA ARG A 412 -23.06 7.68 -11.06
C ARG A 412 -23.24 6.18 -10.79
N ASN A 413 -22.15 5.44 -10.71
CA ASN A 413 -22.17 3.97 -10.64
C ASN A 413 -21.07 3.39 -9.74
N GLY A 414 -20.38 4.22 -8.96
CA GLY A 414 -19.25 3.81 -8.11
C GLY A 414 -17.93 3.62 -8.88
N VAL A 415 -17.89 3.98 -10.15
CA VAL A 415 -16.70 3.83 -11.02
C VAL A 415 -16.30 5.18 -11.65
N ASP A 416 -17.29 5.99 -12.06
CA ASP A 416 -17.10 7.28 -12.77
C ASP A 416 -17.47 8.48 -11.88
#